data_39b9db22872e6af7aabb4d9b81e8ef1d
#
_entry.id   39b9db22872e6af7aabb4d9b81e8ef1d
#
_cell.length_a   1.000
_cell.length_b   1.000
_cell.length_c   1.000
_cell.angle_alpha   90.00
_cell.angle_beta   90.00
_cell.angle_gamma   90.00
#
_symmetry.space_group_name_H-M   'P 1'
#
loop_
_entity.id
_entity.type
_entity.pdbx_description
1 polymer ?
#
loop_
_entity_poly.entity_id
_entity_poly.type
_entity_poly.pdbx_seq_one_letter_code
_entity_poly.pdbx_strand_id
1 'polypeptide(L)'
;EQMLGILEDAARHFRTYAAGEGSRAELSAYADHCSSRISKIQIELLQRIDTEGLSMRSSDLYLNYLQFARAFINRFTIVALLERDLNDACRRNAARKEEDTAAASAQA
;
A
#
# COMPACT_ATOMS: atom_id res chain seq x y z
N GLU A 1 -10.21 3.39 15.61
CA GLU A 1 -9.64 4.67 15.18
C GLU A 1 -8.16 4.58 14.84
N GLN A 2 -7.36 3.85 15.62
CA GLN A 2 -5.97 3.58 15.25
C GLN A 2 -5.86 2.88 13.90
N MET A 3 -6.76 1.93 13.64
CA MET A 3 -6.79 1.19 12.38
C MET A 3 -7.10 2.10 11.19
N LEU A 4 -8.08 3.00 11.34
CA LEU A 4 -8.42 3.96 10.29
C LEU A 4 -7.24 4.86 9.97
N GLY A 5 -6.51 5.33 10.98
CA GLY A 5 -5.29 6.11 10.79
C GLY A 5 -4.22 5.37 10.01
N ILE A 6 -4.03 4.08 10.29
CA ILE A 6 -3.09 3.24 9.55
C ILE A 6 -3.49 3.14 8.08
N LEU A 7 -4.77 2.91 7.79
CA LEU A 7 -5.27 2.79 6.43
C LEU A 7 -5.16 4.11 5.66
N GLU A 8 -5.45 5.24 6.30
CA GLU A 8 -5.32 6.56 5.69
C GLU A 8 -3.87 6.89 5.35
N ASP A 9 -2.94 6.63 6.28
CA ASP A 9 -1.52 6.82 6.07
C ASP A 9 -1.00 5.91 4.95
N ALA A 10 -1.44 4.66 4.94
CA ALA A 10 -1.08 3.71 3.90
C ALA A 10 -1.54 4.17 2.52
N ALA A 11 -2.78 4.64 2.39
CA ALA A 11 -3.30 5.13 1.13
C ALA A 11 -2.47 6.30 0.61
N ARG A 12 -2.04 7.20 1.49
CA ARG A 12 -1.20 8.35 1.15
C ARG A 12 0.18 7.90 0.65
N HIS A 13 0.83 7.01 1.37
CA HIS A 13 2.13 6.48 1.00
C HIS A 13 2.10 5.73 -0.34
N PHE A 14 1.07 4.93 -0.56
CA PHE A 14 0.91 4.17 -1.79
C PHE A 14 0.69 5.08 -2.99
N ARG A 15 -0.09 6.16 -2.84
CA ARG A 15 -0.30 7.15 -3.89
C ARG A 15 1.00 7.89 -4.22
N THR A 16 1.77 8.26 -3.20
CA THR A 16 3.06 8.91 -3.37
C THR A 16 4.03 8.02 -4.15
N TYR A 17 4.09 6.75 -3.81
CA TYR A 17 4.91 5.78 -4.53
C TYR A 17 4.45 5.60 -5.98
N ALA A 18 3.15 5.44 -6.20
CA ALA A 18 2.59 5.28 -7.54
C ALA A 18 2.88 6.49 -8.43
N ALA A 19 2.97 7.68 -7.86
CA ALA A 19 3.33 8.91 -8.57
C ALA A 19 4.82 8.99 -8.92
N GLY A 20 5.64 8.06 -8.47
CA GLY A 20 7.05 7.96 -8.81
C GLY A 20 8.03 8.39 -7.73
N GLU A 21 7.54 8.65 -6.51
CA GLU A 21 8.38 9.02 -5.39
C GLU A 21 8.76 7.82 -4.55
N GLY A 22 10.01 7.78 -4.13
CA GLY A 22 10.54 6.72 -3.27
C GLY A 22 10.95 5.46 -4.05
N SER A 23 11.46 4.48 -3.34
CA SER A 23 11.95 3.23 -3.90
C SER A 23 11.04 2.06 -3.55
N ARG A 24 11.18 0.97 -4.32
CA ARG A 24 10.46 -0.28 -4.05
C ARG A 24 10.79 -0.85 -2.68
N ALA A 25 12.05 -0.72 -2.24
CA ALA A 25 12.48 -1.16 -0.92
C ALA A 25 11.79 -0.36 0.19
N GLU A 26 11.64 0.95 0.01
CA GLU A 26 10.92 1.81 0.95
C GLU A 26 9.44 1.44 1.05
N LEU A 27 8.80 1.16 -0.09
CA LEU A 27 7.41 0.73 -0.12
C LEU A 27 7.24 -0.61 0.61
N SER A 28 8.11 -1.58 0.35
CA SER A 28 8.09 -2.88 1.00
C SER A 28 8.28 -2.76 2.51
N ALA A 29 9.24 -1.95 2.94
CA ALA A 29 9.49 -1.68 4.36
C ALA A 29 8.28 -1.02 5.04
N TYR A 30 7.63 -0.08 4.35
CA TYR A 30 6.44 0.57 4.84
C TYR A 30 5.26 -0.41 4.98
N ALA A 31 5.07 -1.28 3.98
CA ALA A 31 4.02 -2.31 4.03
C ALA A 31 4.25 -3.26 5.20
N ASP A 32 5.49 -3.69 5.44
CA ASP A 32 5.86 -4.51 6.59
C ASP A 32 5.59 -3.78 7.91
N HIS A 33 5.88 -2.49 7.98
CA HIS A 33 5.60 -1.67 9.15
C HIS A 33 4.09 -1.62 9.45
N CYS A 34 3.27 -1.43 8.42
CA CYS A 34 1.80 -1.45 8.57
C CYS A 34 1.32 -2.82 9.08
N SER A 35 1.83 -3.91 8.51
CA SER A 35 1.48 -5.27 8.94
C SER A 35 1.85 -5.51 10.40
N SER A 36 3.02 -5.03 10.84
CA SER A 36 3.46 -5.11 12.23
C SER A 36 2.54 -4.34 13.17
N ARG A 37 2.11 -3.15 12.78
CA ARG A 37 1.17 -2.35 13.57
C ARG A 37 -0.18 -3.03 13.70
N ILE A 38 -0.68 -3.64 12.63
CA ILE A 38 -1.94 -4.39 12.64
C ILE A 38 -1.81 -5.62 13.54
N SER A 39 -0.70 -6.35 13.48
CA SER A 39 -0.44 -7.49 14.35
C SER A 39 -0.41 -7.10 15.82
N LYS A 40 0.18 -5.96 16.14
CA LYS A 40 0.22 -5.44 17.52
C LYS A 40 -1.19 -5.13 18.03
N ILE A 41 -2.02 -4.51 17.21
CA ILE A 41 -3.43 -4.24 17.56
C ILE A 41 -4.17 -5.55 17.80
N GLN A 42 -3.93 -6.57 16.97
CA GLN A 42 -4.53 -7.90 17.15
C GLN A 42 -4.14 -8.53 18.48
N ILE A 43 -2.87 -8.47 18.85
CA ILE A 43 -2.37 -9.00 20.13
C ILE A 43 -3.03 -8.26 21.29
N GLU A 44 -3.08 -6.94 21.26
CA GLU A 44 -3.73 -6.13 22.28
C GLU A 44 -5.21 -6.47 22.40
N LEU A 45 -5.90 -6.67 21.29
CA LEU A 45 -7.31 -7.06 21.27
C LEU A 45 -7.51 -8.42 21.95
N LEU A 46 -6.68 -9.42 21.62
CA LEU A 46 -6.76 -10.75 22.21
C LEU A 46 -6.55 -10.70 23.73
N GLN A 47 -5.61 -9.86 24.19
CA GLN A 47 -5.38 -9.65 25.62
C GLN A 47 -6.61 -9.02 26.30
N ARG A 48 -7.25 -8.08 25.66
CA ARG A 48 -8.46 -7.42 26.20
C ARG A 48 -9.66 -8.36 26.23
N ILE A 49 -9.77 -9.28 25.27
CA ILE A 49 -10.80 -10.31 25.28
C ILE A 49 -10.66 -11.17 26.55
N ASP A 50 -9.44 -11.58 26.89
CA ASP A 50 -9.18 -12.39 28.07
C ASP A 50 -9.44 -11.62 29.37
N THR A 51 -9.01 -10.38 29.46
CA THR A 51 -9.04 -9.60 30.70
C THR A 51 -10.36 -8.86 30.95
N GLU A 52 -10.98 -8.34 29.90
CA GLU A 52 -12.18 -7.52 30.00
C GLU A 52 -13.47 -8.25 29.68
N GLY A 53 -13.37 -9.49 29.21
CA GLY A 53 -14.54 -10.32 28.91
C GLY A 53 -15.40 -9.76 27.77
N LEU A 54 -14.78 -9.24 26.71
CA LEU A 54 -15.52 -8.76 25.54
C LEU A 54 -16.36 -9.89 24.94
N SER A 55 -17.54 -9.53 24.42
CA SER A 55 -18.41 -10.52 23.81
C SER A 55 -17.75 -11.20 22.60
N MET A 56 -18.06 -12.47 22.38
CA MET A 56 -17.54 -13.24 21.26
C MET A 56 -17.90 -12.58 19.91
N ARG A 57 -19.09 -12.03 19.81
CA ARG A 57 -19.57 -11.36 18.58
C ARG A 57 -18.75 -10.10 18.26
N SER A 58 -18.50 -9.25 19.26
CA SER A 58 -17.68 -8.05 19.07
C SER A 58 -16.25 -8.42 18.72
N SER A 59 -15.70 -9.48 19.34
CA SER A 59 -14.36 -9.96 19.06
C SER A 59 -14.22 -10.47 17.62
N ASP A 60 -15.20 -11.23 17.15
CA ASP A 60 -15.21 -11.73 15.76
C ASP A 60 -15.26 -10.59 14.76
N LEU A 61 -16.08 -9.58 15.01
CA LEU A 61 -16.17 -8.40 14.14
C LEU A 61 -14.83 -7.67 14.06
N TYR A 62 -14.16 -7.48 15.19
CA TYR A 62 -12.84 -6.84 15.23
C TYR A 62 -11.78 -7.66 14.52
N LEU A 63 -11.75 -8.97 14.72
CA LEU A 63 -10.79 -9.85 14.06
C LEU A 63 -11.00 -9.84 12.54
N ASN A 64 -12.24 -9.87 12.08
CA ASN A 64 -12.57 -9.76 10.66
C ASN A 64 -12.12 -8.42 10.08
N TYR A 65 -12.30 -7.34 10.83
CA TYR A 65 -11.85 -6.02 10.43
C TYR A 65 -10.33 -5.96 10.29
N LEU A 66 -9.59 -6.57 11.23
CA LEU A 66 -8.12 -6.64 11.18
C LEU A 66 -7.63 -7.44 9.98
N GLN A 67 -8.29 -8.56 9.66
CA GLN A 67 -7.97 -9.36 8.47
C GLN A 67 -8.24 -8.57 7.19
N PHE A 68 -9.34 -7.83 7.15
CA PHE A 68 -9.65 -6.95 6.02
C PHE A 68 -8.57 -5.88 5.85
N ALA A 69 -8.12 -5.28 6.93
CA ALA A 69 -7.06 -4.27 6.89
C ALA A 69 -5.76 -4.83 6.34
N ARG A 70 -5.37 -6.04 6.76
CA ARG A 70 -4.19 -6.73 6.21
C ARG A 70 -4.31 -6.98 4.72
N ALA A 71 -5.46 -7.49 4.28
CA ALA A 71 -5.72 -7.75 2.87
C ALA A 71 -5.68 -6.45 2.07
N PHE A 72 -6.21 -5.36 2.64
CA PHE A 72 -6.18 -4.04 2.03
C PHE A 72 -4.75 -3.57 1.81
N ILE A 73 -3.89 -3.65 2.83
CA ILE A 73 -2.48 -3.24 2.73
C ILE A 73 -1.76 -4.06 1.65
N ASN A 74 -1.95 -5.39 1.64
CA ASN A 74 -1.30 -6.27 0.68
C ASN A 74 -1.74 -5.97 -0.76
N ARG A 75 -3.04 -5.80 -0.98
CA ARG A 75 -3.59 -5.51 -2.32
C ARG A 75 -3.18 -4.11 -2.79
N PHE A 76 -3.22 -3.12 -1.90
CA PHE A 76 -2.81 -1.77 -2.24
C PHE A 76 -1.32 -1.69 -2.59
N THR A 77 -0.50 -2.47 -1.90
CA THR A 77 0.92 -2.57 -2.23
C THR A 77 1.12 -3.09 -3.65
N ILE A 78 0.40 -4.14 -4.03
CA ILE A 78 0.47 -4.71 -5.38
C ILE A 78 -0.01 -3.70 -6.42
N VAL A 79 -1.13 -3.03 -6.17
CA VAL A 79 -1.67 -2.00 -7.08
C VAL A 79 -0.68 -0.86 -7.26
N ALA A 80 -0.07 -0.39 -6.17
CA ALA A 80 0.91 0.69 -6.24
C ALA A 80 2.14 0.30 -7.06
N LEU A 81 2.63 -0.93 -6.89
CA LEU A 81 3.74 -1.46 -7.68
C LEU A 81 3.39 -1.50 -9.18
N LEU A 82 2.20 -2.02 -9.50
CA LEU A 82 1.74 -2.12 -10.90
C LEU A 82 1.54 -0.74 -11.51
N GLU A 83 0.93 0.18 -10.78
CA GLU A 83 0.71 1.56 -11.26
C GLU A 83 2.04 2.26 -11.55
N ARG A 84 3.00 2.12 -10.65
CA ARG A 84 4.32 2.71 -10.87
C ARG A 84 5.03 2.12 -12.08
N ASP A 85 5.00 0.79 -12.22
CA ASP A 85 5.61 0.13 -13.37
C ASP A 85 4.97 0.57 -14.68
N LEU A 86 3.63 0.72 -14.69
CA LEU A 86 2.89 1.20 -15.84
C LEU A 86 3.25 2.65 -16.17
N ASN A 87 3.30 3.52 -15.18
CA ASN A 87 3.68 4.93 -15.37
C ASN A 87 5.10 5.07 -15.88
N ASP A 88 6.04 4.28 -15.35
CA ASP A 88 7.43 4.28 -15.82
C ASP A 88 7.53 3.77 -17.27
N ALA A 89 6.77 2.75 -17.63
CA ALA A 89 6.70 2.26 -19.00
C ALA A 89 6.13 3.32 -19.96
N CYS A 90 5.09 4.03 -19.53
CA CYS A 90 4.52 5.14 -20.32
C CYS A 90 5.53 6.26 -20.53
N ARG A 91 6.29 6.62 -19.50
CA ARG A 91 7.34 7.64 -19.61
C ARG A 91 8.44 7.21 -20.58
N ARG A 92 8.87 5.95 -20.50
CA ARG A 92 9.88 5.40 -21.43
C ARG A 92 9.38 5.42 -22.86
N ASN A 93 8.13 5.06 -23.11
CA ASN A 93 7.53 5.09 -24.44
C ASN A 93 7.41 6.51 -24.96
N ALA A 94 7.02 7.47 -24.15
CA ALA A 94 6.96 8.88 -24.52
C ALA A 94 8.34 9.42 -24.90
N ALA A 95 9.37 9.12 -24.11
CA ALA A 95 10.75 9.51 -24.41
C ALA A 95 11.24 8.89 -25.71
N ARG A 96 10.93 7.61 -25.96
CA ARG A 96 11.29 6.92 -27.19
C ARG A 96 10.62 7.57 -28.40
N LYS A 97 9.34 7.93 -28.30
CA LYS A 97 8.62 8.63 -29.38
C LYS A 97 9.24 9.99 -29.70
N GLU A 98 9.64 10.73 -28.67
CA GLU A 98 10.31 12.01 -28.86
C GLU A 98 11.65 11.83 -29.58
N GLU A 99 12.45 10.83 -29.18
CA GLU A 99 13.71 10.51 -29.84
C GLU A 99 13.50 10.12 -31.32
N ASP A 100 12.52 9.26 -31.61
CA ASP A 100 12.20 8.83 -32.95
C ASP A 100 11.74 10.02 -33.82
N THR A 101 10.93 10.91 -33.24
CA THR A 101 10.48 12.12 -33.95
C THR A 101 11.64 13.06 -34.21
N ALA A 102 12.53 13.27 -33.26
CA ALA A 102 13.71 14.09 -33.41
C ALA A 102 14.66 13.52 -34.48
N ALA A 103 14.87 12.21 -34.50
CA ALA A 103 15.68 11.51 -35.48
C ALA A 103 15.09 11.65 -36.91
N ALA A 104 13.76 11.48 -37.04
CA ALA A 104 13.06 11.65 -38.30
C ALA A 104 13.17 13.10 -38.83
N SER A 105 13.06 14.09 -37.96
CA SER A 105 13.20 15.51 -38.29
C SER A 105 14.64 15.85 -38.75
N ALA A 106 15.64 15.22 -38.11
CA ALA A 106 17.04 15.43 -38.46
C ALA A 106 17.41 14.84 -39.83
N GLN A 107 16.70 13.83 -40.31
CA GLN A 107 16.91 13.18 -41.61
C GLN A 107 16.16 13.86 -42.73
N ALA A 108 15.23 14.70 -42.43
CA ALA A 108 14.48 15.47 -43.41
C ALA A 108 15.22 16.75 -43.80
#